data_624c39c973bab06c63897bb2f04e933c
#
_entry.id   624c39c973bab06c63897bb2f04e933c
#
_cell.length_a   1.000
_cell.length_b   1.000
_cell.length_c   1.000
_cell.angle_alpha   90.00
_cell.angle_beta   90.00
_cell.angle_gamma   90.00
#
_symmetry.space_group_name_H-M   'P 1'
#
loop_
_entity.id
_entity.type
_entity.pdbx_description
1 polymer ?
#
loop_
_entity_poly.entity_id
_entity_poly.type
_entity_poly.pdbx_seq_one_letter_code
_entity_poly.pdbx_strand_id
1 'polypeptide(L)'
;LRHPHHDKSPRQPLGRNIITSLWGNCTIKVLVGFLFLYPAFVAKSHDAGAWEQLKILGLIGAAAGIGNFAGNIASARLKLGHPAQVVVRATVIVTAAAIAAAVAGNLMVAAAAALITSAATAISKASLDASLQHDLPEASRASAFGRSESVLQLAWVVGGAVGVLIYTDLWVGFTAVSALLIPGLAQTLVSYNGGSLIPGFGGNRPVLAEQEGPRPDPAAMPGAR
;
A
#
# COMPACT_ATOMS: atom_id res chain seq x y z
N LEU A 1 16.31 43.76 4.83
CA LEU A 1 16.39 42.33 4.46
C LEU A 1 14.98 41.78 4.41
N ARG A 2 14.36 41.75 3.20
CA ARG A 2 13.08 41.08 2.96
C ARG A 2 13.36 39.60 2.84
N HIS A 3 12.81 38.79 3.77
CA HIS A 3 12.75 37.35 3.61
C HIS A 3 11.96 37.04 2.32
N PRO A 4 12.48 36.20 1.41
CA PRO A 4 11.69 35.75 0.28
C PRO A 4 10.50 34.97 0.85
N HIS A 5 9.28 35.43 0.53
CA HIS A 5 8.07 34.63 0.72
C HIS A 5 8.29 33.33 -0.03
N HIS A 6 8.39 32.22 0.68
CA HIS A 6 8.22 30.89 0.09
C HIS A 6 6.79 30.83 -0.44
N ASP A 7 6.67 31.11 -1.72
CA ASP A 7 5.45 30.88 -2.47
C ASP A 7 5.13 29.41 -2.31
N LYS A 8 4.08 29.11 -1.53
CA LYS A 8 3.63 27.72 -1.37
C LYS A 8 3.11 27.29 -2.73
N SER A 9 3.92 26.50 -3.44
CA SER A 9 3.50 25.90 -4.70
C SER A 9 2.08 25.35 -4.57
N PRO A 10 1.14 25.71 -5.45
CA PRO A 10 -0.24 25.27 -5.35
C PRO A 10 -0.25 23.74 -5.31
N ARG A 11 -0.93 23.16 -4.32
CA ARG A 11 -1.05 21.71 -4.15
C ARG A 11 -1.79 21.14 -5.35
N GLN A 12 -1.05 20.52 -6.25
CA GLN A 12 -1.65 19.88 -7.41
C GLN A 12 -2.43 18.64 -6.97
N PRO A 13 -3.69 18.46 -7.36
CA PRO A 13 -4.46 17.28 -7.05
C PRO A 13 -3.84 16.05 -7.72
N LEU A 14 -3.79 14.93 -6.98
CA LEU A 14 -3.26 13.66 -7.47
C LEU A 14 -4.21 13.05 -8.50
N GLY A 15 -3.70 12.60 -9.62
CA GLY A 15 -4.46 11.89 -10.64
C GLY A 15 -5.02 10.55 -10.16
N ARG A 16 -6.00 10.01 -10.90
CA ARG A 16 -6.67 8.73 -10.56
C ARG A 16 -5.71 7.56 -10.43
N ASN A 17 -4.71 7.47 -11.31
CA ASN A 17 -3.70 6.41 -11.28
C ASN A 17 -2.90 6.43 -9.98
N ILE A 18 -2.48 7.60 -9.51
CA ILE A 18 -1.72 7.77 -8.27
C ILE A 18 -2.61 7.41 -7.07
N ILE A 19 -3.86 7.88 -7.03
CA ILE A 19 -4.79 7.58 -5.94
C ILE A 19 -5.09 6.08 -5.86
N THR A 20 -5.35 5.43 -6.98
CA THR A 20 -5.57 3.98 -7.04
C THR A 20 -4.33 3.21 -6.54
N SER A 21 -3.15 3.62 -7.01
CA SER A 21 -1.89 3.01 -6.59
C SER A 21 -1.60 3.24 -5.12
N LEU A 22 -1.95 4.40 -4.58
CA LEU A 22 -1.79 4.72 -3.15
C LEU A 22 -2.70 3.84 -2.29
N TRP A 23 -4.00 3.71 -2.62
CA TRP A 23 -4.93 2.86 -1.89
C TRP A 23 -4.50 1.39 -1.90
N GLY A 24 -4.10 0.86 -3.06
CA GLY A 24 -3.61 -0.51 -3.16
C GLY A 24 -2.34 -0.75 -2.33
N ASN A 25 -1.38 0.17 -2.40
CA ASN A 25 -0.17 0.09 -1.58
C ASN A 25 -0.46 0.19 -0.08
N CYS A 26 -1.39 1.07 0.35
CA CYS A 26 -1.82 1.14 1.75
C CYS A 26 -2.43 -0.19 2.21
N THR A 27 -3.30 -0.78 1.40
CA THR A 27 -3.91 -2.09 1.70
C THR A 27 -2.84 -3.17 1.87
N ILE A 28 -1.88 -3.26 0.95
CA ILE A 28 -0.76 -4.21 1.06
C ILE A 28 0.09 -3.92 2.30
N LYS A 29 0.36 -2.65 2.61
CA LYS A 29 1.15 -2.23 3.79
C LYS A 29 0.50 -2.62 5.12
N VAL A 30 -0.83 -2.67 5.20
CA VAL A 30 -1.52 -3.22 6.38
C VAL A 30 -1.11 -4.67 6.62
N LEU A 31 -1.12 -5.52 5.59
CA LEU A 31 -0.69 -6.91 5.75
C LEU A 31 0.81 -7.02 6.05
N VAL A 32 1.65 -6.18 5.46
CA VAL A 32 3.10 -6.15 5.79
C VAL A 32 3.33 -5.83 7.26
N GLY A 33 2.65 -4.82 7.81
CA GLY A 33 2.77 -4.46 9.22
C GLY A 33 2.28 -5.57 10.15
N PHE A 34 1.17 -6.22 9.78
CA PHE A 34 0.68 -7.41 10.48
C PHE A 34 1.71 -8.55 10.47
N LEU A 35 2.23 -8.93 9.32
CA LEU A 35 3.20 -10.01 9.16
C LEU A 35 4.55 -9.70 9.81
N PHE A 36 4.86 -8.43 10.06
CA PHE A 36 6.09 -8.05 10.76
C PHE A 36 6.03 -8.33 12.26
N LEU A 37 4.90 -8.07 12.90
CA LEU A 37 4.76 -8.22 14.35
C LEU A 37 4.05 -9.51 14.77
N TYR A 38 2.98 -9.89 14.08
CA TYR A 38 2.13 -11.01 14.47
C TYR A 38 2.86 -12.35 14.65
N PRO A 39 3.78 -12.77 13.74
CA PRO A 39 4.49 -14.03 13.90
C PRO A 39 5.33 -14.11 15.17
N ALA A 40 5.84 -12.98 15.66
CA ALA A 40 6.61 -12.95 16.91
C ALA A 40 5.71 -13.23 18.13
N PHE A 41 4.46 -12.73 18.12
CA PHE A 41 3.50 -13.03 19.17
C PHE A 41 3.01 -14.48 19.09
N VAL A 42 2.74 -15.00 17.89
CA VAL A 42 2.42 -16.41 17.67
C VAL A 42 3.54 -17.31 18.17
N ALA A 43 4.78 -17.02 17.82
CA ALA A 43 5.93 -17.81 18.27
C ALA A 43 6.08 -17.81 19.79
N LYS A 44 5.80 -16.67 20.44
CA LYS A 44 5.90 -16.53 21.90
C LYS A 44 4.75 -17.19 22.67
N SER A 45 3.55 -17.23 22.10
CA SER A 45 2.34 -17.76 22.75
C SER A 45 2.34 -19.29 22.87
N HIS A 46 3.04 -19.97 22.00
CA HIS A 46 3.29 -21.39 22.14
C HIS A 46 4.42 -21.55 23.17
N ASP A 47 4.17 -22.20 24.29
CA ASP A 47 5.21 -22.61 25.27
C ASP A 47 6.22 -23.62 24.68
N ALA A 48 6.32 -23.60 23.36
CA ALA A 48 7.25 -24.34 22.55
C ALA A 48 8.66 -23.81 22.79
N GLY A 49 9.63 -24.68 22.96
CA GLY A 49 11.02 -24.31 23.20
C GLY A 49 11.58 -23.40 22.09
N ALA A 50 12.73 -22.77 22.35
CA ALA A 50 13.39 -21.82 21.45
C ALA A 50 13.50 -22.29 19.99
N TRP A 51 13.56 -23.61 19.76
CA TRP A 51 13.62 -24.19 18.43
C TRP A 51 12.34 -24.02 17.62
N GLU A 52 11.18 -24.21 18.24
CA GLU A 52 9.89 -24.00 17.56
C GLU A 52 9.65 -22.51 17.24
N GLN A 53 10.03 -21.62 18.16
CA GLN A 53 9.98 -20.16 17.91
C GLN A 53 10.86 -19.78 16.73
N LEU A 54 12.09 -20.34 16.66
CA LEU A 54 13.01 -20.11 15.56
C LEU A 54 12.45 -20.61 14.22
N LYS A 55 11.77 -21.78 14.21
CA LYS A 55 11.11 -22.30 13.00
C LYS A 55 10.02 -21.36 12.48
N ILE A 56 9.15 -20.87 13.37
CA ILE A 56 8.05 -19.97 12.98
C ILE A 56 8.62 -18.68 12.39
N LEU A 57 9.51 -18.02 13.12
CA LEU A 57 10.09 -16.74 12.68
C LEU A 57 11.01 -16.91 11.48
N GLY A 58 11.80 -17.99 11.46
CA GLY A 58 12.71 -18.30 10.37
C GLY A 58 11.97 -18.60 9.07
N LEU A 59 10.90 -19.38 9.12
CA LEU A 59 10.12 -19.73 7.93
C LEU A 59 9.43 -18.51 7.34
N ILE A 60 8.74 -17.72 8.17
CA ILE A 60 8.03 -16.52 7.69
C ILE A 60 9.03 -15.45 7.23
N GLY A 61 10.12 -15.25 7.98
CA GLY A 61 11.16 -14.30 7.62
C GLY A 61 11.89 -14.67 6.32
N ALA A 62 12.24 -15.96 6.14
CA ALA A 62 12.85 -16.45 4.90
C ALA A 62 11.88 -16.31 3.71
N ALA A 63 10.62 -16.69 3.88
CA ALA A 63 9.59 -16.52 2.86
C ALA A 63 9.43 -15.05 2.45
N ALA A 64 9.36 -14.13 3.42
CA ALA A 64 9.30 -12.70 3.17
C ALA A 64 10.56 -12.18 2.46
N GLY A 65 11.75 -12.61 2.87
CA GLY A 65 13.02 -12.24 2.25
C GLY A 65 13.12 -12.69 0.79
N ILE A 66 12.77 -13.95 0.52
CA ILE A 66 12.74 -14.52 -0.84
C ILE A 66 11.72 -13.78 -1.70
N GLY A 67 10.50 -13.55 -1.16
CA GLY A 67 9.46 -12.81 -1.84
C GLY A 67 9.89 -11.39 -2.21
N ASN A 68 10.50 -10.67 -1.28
CA ASN A 68 11.01 -9.32 -1.52
C ASN A 68 12.09 -9.30 -2.61
N PHE A 69 13.04 -10.22 -2.55
CA PHE A 69 14.09 -10.34 -3.55
C PHE A 69 13.52 -10.63 -4.95
N ALA A 70 12.62 -11.63 -5.05
CA ALA A 70 11.96 -11.97 -6.30
C ALA A 70 11.12 -10.80 -6.84
N GLY A 71 10.40 -10.10 -5.97
CA GLY A 71 9.60 -8.93 -6.32
C GLY A 71 10.45 -7.77 -6.86
N ASN A 72 11.61 -7.51 -6.27
CA ASN A 72 12.54 -6.49 -6.75
C ASN A 72 13.10 -6.84 -8.14
N ILE A 73 13.47 -8.10 -8.37
CA ILE A 73 13.92 -8.55 -9.70
C ILE A 73 12.78 -8.42 -10.73
N ALA A 74 11.57 -8.82 -10.35
CA ALA A 74 10.40 -8.71 -11.21
C ALA A 74 10.09 -7.25 -11.55
N SER A 75 10.08 -6.35 -10.57
CA SER A 75 9.81 -4.93 -10.76
C SER A 75 10.80 -4.25 -11.71
N ALA A 76 12.09 -4.63 -11.63
CA ALA A 76 13.13 -4.11 -12.52
C ALA A 76 12.94 -4.55 -13.99
N ARG A 77 12.27 -5.68 -14.24
CA ARG A 77 12.01 -6.23 -15.58
C ARG A 77 10.64 -5.85 -16.14
N LEU A 78 9.71 -5.46 -15.29
CA LEU A 78 8.37 -5.07 -15.72
C LEU A 78 8.41 -3.72 -16.43
N LYS A 79 7.99 -3.72 -17.69
CA LYS A 79 7.63 -2.46 -18.38
C LYS A 79 6.30 -1.99 -17.80
N LEU A 80 6.33 -0.99 -16.93
CA LEU A 80 5.17 -0.47 -16.21
C LEU A 80 4.28 0.40 -17.14
N GLY A 81 3.70 -0.23 -18.18
CA GLY A 81 2.79 0.48 -19.09
C GLY A 81 1.47 0.92 -18.42
N HIS A 82 1.00 0.18 -17.42
CA HIS A 82 -0.25 0.46 -16.69
C HIS A 82 -0.04 0.24 -15.18
N PRO A 83 0.65 1.14 -14.48
CA PRO A 83 1.04 0.93 -13.08
C PRO A 83 -0.16 0.73 -12.14
N ALA A 84 -1.29 1.42 -12.35
CA ALA A 84 -2.50 1.23 -11.55
C ALA A 84 -3.07 -0.20 -11.65
N GLN A 85 -3.03 -0.83 -12.84
CA GLN A 85 -3.50 -2.21 -13.01
C GLN A 85 -2.60 -3.21 -12.28
N VAL A 86 -1.29 -2.97 -12.30
CA VAL A 86 -0.33 -3.82 -11.57
C VAL A 86 -0.64 -3.80 -10.08
N VAL A 87 -0.88 -2.62 -9.51
CA VAL A 87 -1.22 -2.47 -8.10
C VAL A 87 -2.56 -3.11 -7.76
N VAL A 88 -3.58 -2.94 -8.59
CA VAL A 88 -4.90 -3.59 -8.40
C VAL A 88 -4.75 -5.11 -8.35
N ARG A 89 -4.05 -5.70 -9.32
CA ARG A 89 -3.81 -7.15 -9.35
C ARG A 89 -3.02 -7.63 -8.14
N ALA A 90 -1.98 -6.90 -7.75
CA ALA A 90 -1.19 -7.21 -6.56
C ALA A 90 -2.05 -7.18 -5.29
N THR A 91 -2.93 -6.17 -5.14
CA THR A 91 -3.84 -6.06 -3.99
C THR A 91 -4.84 -7.21 -3.94
N VAL A 92 -5.40 -7.63 -5.09
CA VAL A 92 -6.27 -8.82 -5.18
C VAL A 92 -5.54 -10.09 -4.73
N ILE A 93 -4.33 -10.32 -5.25
CA ILE A 93 -3.52 -11.50 -4.94
C ILE A 93 -3.15 -11.53 -3.46
N VAL A 94 -2.74 -10.41 -2.89
CA VAL A 94 -2.38 -10.28 -1.47
C VAL A 94 -3.59 -10.52 -0.56
N THR A 95 -4.75 -9.95 -0.89
CA THR A 95 -5.98 -10.17 -0.14
C THR A 95 -6.42 -11.64 -0.21
N ALA A 96 -6.36 -12.26 -1.39
CA ALA A 96 -6.66 -13.68 -1.55
C ALA A 96 -5.70 -14.57 -0.76
N ALA A 97 -4.40 -14.25 -0.73
CA ALA A 97 -3.41 -14.98 0.06
C ALA A 97 -3.67 -14.87 1.57
N ALA A 98 -4.08 -13.69 2.06
CA ALA A 98 -4.44 -13.50 3.46
C ALA A 98 -5.70 -14.31 3.83
N ILE A 99 -6.72 -14.32 2.98
CA ILE A 99 -7.94 -15.10 3.16
C ILE A 99 -7.61 -16.60 3.14
N ALA A 100 -6.77 -17.06 2.22
CA ALA A 100 -6.32 -18.45 2.18
C ALA A 100 -5.59 -18.86 3.46
N ALA A 101 -4.75 -17.97 4.03
CA ALA A 101 -4.08 -18.20 5.30
C ALA A 101 -5.06 -18.25 6.48
N ALA A 102 -6.12 -17.42 6.46
CA ALA A 102 -7.20 -17.47 7.45
C ALA A 102 -7.94 -18.80 7.40
N VAL A 103 -8.32 -19.25 6.21
CA VAL A 103 -9.05 -20.52 6.02
C VAL A 103 -8.20 -21.74 6.38
N ALA A 104 -6.94 -21.75 5.97
CA ALA A 104 -6.02 -22.86 6.22
C ALA A 104 -5.57 -22.95 7.68
N GLY A 105 -5.43 -21.82 8.37
CA GLY A 105 -5.03 -21.74 9.78
C GLY A 105 -3.70 -22.38 10.11
N ASN A 106 -2.78 -22.51 9.16
CA ASN A 106 -1.50 -23.19 9.34
C ASN A 106 -0.29 -22.36 8.90
N LEU A 107 0.87 -22.68 9.46
CA LEU A 107 2.11 -21.95 9.29
C LEU A 107 2.61 -21.95 7.83
N MET A 108 2.40 -23.02 7.06
CA MET A 108 2.92 -23.12 5.69
C MET A 108 2.19 -22.14 4.78
N VAL A 109 0.85 -22.03 4.89
CA VAL A 109 0.06 -21.10 4.11
C VAL A 109 0.32 -19.66 4.57
N ALA A 110 0.55 -19.42 5.87
CA ALA A 110 0.98 -18.14 6.40
C ALA A 110 2.34 -17.69 5.81
N ALA A 111 3.30 -18.61 5.71
CA ALA A 111 4.59 -18.35 5.07
C ALA A 111 4.43 -18.05 3.56
N ALA A 112 3.59 -18.80 2.86
CA ALA A 112 3.26 -18.52 1.46
C ALA A 112 2.61 -17.13 1.29
N ALA A 113 1.71 -16.75 2.18
CA ALA A 113 1.13 -15.40 2.19
C ALA A 113 2.20 -14.32 2.45
N ALA A 114 3.17 -14.57 3.33
CA ALA A 114 4.29 -13.66 3.57
C ALA A 114 5.18 -13.49 2.31
N LEU A 115 5.50 -14.58 1.62
CA LEU A 115 6.25 -14.56 0.37
C LEU A 115 5.52 -13.73 -0.70
N ILE A 116 4.25 -14.03 -0.94
CA ILE A 116 3.42 -13.35 -1.93
C ILE A 116 3.29 -11.86 -1.60
N THR A 117 3.01 -11.53 -0.33
CA THR A 117 2.86 -10.15 0.14
C THR A 117 4.14 -9.34 -0.05
N SER A 118 5.30 -9.94 0.28
CA SER A 118 6.59 -9.27 0.15
C SER A 118 6.96 -9.02 -1.32
N ALA A 119 6.71 -9.99 -2.21
CA ALA A 119 6.91 -9.81 -3.64
C ALA A 119 5.97 -8.73 -4.21
N ALA A 120 4.69 -8.79 -3.84
CA ALA A 120 3.69 -7.81 -4.26
C ALA A 120 4.01 -6.40 -3.76
N THR A 121 4.55 -6.27 -2.53
CA THR A 121 4.99 -4.99 -1.95
C THR A 121 6.06 -4.33 -2.81
N ALA A 122 7.09 -5.06 -3.21
CA ALA A 122 8.18 -4.52 -4.03
C ALA A 122 7.66 -4.04 -5.40
N ILE A 123 6.83 -4.86 -6.05
CA ILE A 123 6.25 -4.53 -7.37
C ILE A 123 5.28 -3.34 -7.28
N SER A 124 4.40 -3.33 -6.28
CA SER A 124 3.40 -2.26 -6.11
C SER A 124 4.04 -0.93 -5.72
N LYS A 125 5.09 -0.96 -4.89
CA LYS A 125 5.84 0.25 -4.53
C LYS A 125 6.55 0.83 -5.74
N ALA A 126 7.22 0.01 -6.55
CA ALA A 126 7.85 0.45 -7.79
C ALA A 126 6.83 1.06 -8.76
N SER A 127 5.61 0.48 -8.84
CA SER A 127 4.52 1.00 -9.67
C SER A 127 4.00 2.36 -9.18
N LEU A 128 3.86 2.54 -7.87
CA LEU A 128 3.46 3.83 -7.27
C LEU A 128 4.53 4.89 -7.54
N ASP A 129 5.80 4.57 -7.30
CA ASP A 129 6.91 5.49 -7.49
C ASP A 129 7.05 5.92 -8.96
N ALA A 130 6.85 4.99 -9.90
CA ALA A 130 6.80 5.28 -11.32
C ALA A 130 5.65 6.24 -11.67
N SER A 131 4.45 6.02 -11.12
CA SER A 131 3.31 6.92 -11.31
C SER A 131 3.59 8.33 -10.78
N LEU A 132 4.18 8.44 -9.58
CA LEU A 132 4.53 9.72 -8.98
C LEU A 132 5.58 10.49 -9.81
N GLN A 133 6.54 9.75 -10.39
CA GLN A 133 7.59 10.36 -11.23
C GLN A 133 7.06 10.80 -12.59
N HIS A 134 6.16 10.02 -13.19
CA HIS A 134 5.66 10.26 -14.54
C HIS A 134 4.51 11.27 -14.58
N ASP A 135 3.59 11.17 -13.62
CA ASP A 135 2.31 11.90 -13.65
C ASP A 135 2.37 13.26 -12.92
N LEU A 136 3.48 13.60 -12.25
CA LEU A 136 3.63 14.85 -11.50
C LEU A 136 4.75 15.74 -12.01
N PRO A 137 4.52 17.07 -12.06
CA PRO A 137 5.56 18.05 -12.32
C PRO A 137 6.68 17.97 -11.26
N GLU A 138 7.92 18.26 -11.67
CA GLU A 138 9.10 18.16 -10.82
C GLU A 138 8.97 18.93 -9.50
N ALA A 139 8.39 20.12 -9.53
CA ALA A 139 8.20 20.97 -8.35
C ALA A 139 7.30 20.37 -7.26
N SER A 140 6.38 19.43 -7.62
CA SER A 140 5.43 18.81 -6.67
C SER A 140 5.83 17.40 -6.26
N ARG A 141 6.78 16.74 -6.96
CA ARG A 141 7.19 15.35 -6.73
C ARG A 141 7.67 15.11 -5.30
N ALA A 142 8.60 15.91 -4.79
CA ALA A 142 9.16 15.70 -3.45
C ALA A 142 8.07 15.74 -2.35
N SER A 143 7.13 16.70 -2.44
CA SER A 143 6.00 16.79 -1.52
C SER A 143 5.04 15.61 -1.63
N ALA A 144 4.77 15.12 -2.86
CA ALA A 144 3.91 13.98 -3.10
C ALA A 144 4.53 12.68 -2.57
N PHE A 145 5.82 12.45 -2.80
CA PHE A 145 6.55 11.31 -2.23
C PHE A 145 6.49 11.30 -0.71
N GLY A 146 6.80 12.43 -0.05
CA GLY A 146 6.76 12.51 1.42
C GLY A 146 5.37 12.21 1.99
N ARG A 147 4.31 12.76 1.38
CA ARG A 147 2.92 12.48 1.81
C ARG A 147 2.53 11.03 1.58
N SER A 148 2.85 10.48 0.42
CA SER A 148 2.57 9.06 0.11
C SER A 148 3.26 8.14 1.11
N GLU A 149 4.54 8.37 1.40
CA GLU A 149 5.28 7.56 2.36
C GLU A 149 4.69 7.65 3.76
N SER A 150 4.30 8.85 4.22
CA SER A 150 3.66 9.01 5.52
C SER A 150 2.37 8.20 5.65
N VAL A 151 1.53 8.18 4.61
CA VAL A 151 0.28 7.40 4.59
C VAL A 151 0.57 5.91 4.56
N LEU A 152 1.58 5.46 3.81
CA LEU A 152 2.01 4.06 3.78
C LEU A 152 2.52 3.58 5.13
N GLN A 153 3.27 4.42 5.87
CA GLN A 153 3.74 4.10 7.22
C GLN A 153 2.58 4.01 8.21
N LEU A 154 1.59 4.89 8.12
CA LEU A 154 0.38 4.79 8.95
C LEU A 154 -0.38 3.49 8.68
N ALA A 155 -0.54 3.09 7.43
CA ALA A 155 -1.14 1.81 7.07
C ALA A 155 -0.37 0.61 7.65
N TRP A 156 0.97 0.66 7.61
CA TRP A 156 1.84 -0.34 8.23
C TRP A 156 1.63 -0.42 9.75
N VAL A 157 1.55 0.73 10.43
CA VAL A 157 1.30 0.79 11.88
C VAL A 157 -0.07 0.19 12.23
N VAL A 158 -1.11 0.48 11.45
CA VAL A 158 -2.45 -0.12 11.65
C VAL A 158 -2.38 -1.64 11.56
N GLY A 159 -1.72 -2.18 10.56
CA GLY A 159 -1.52 -3.63 10.42
C GLY A 159 -0.73 -4.24 11.58
N GLY A 160 0.33 -3.58 12.00
CA GLY A 160 1.12 -3.97 13.16
C GLY A 160 0.31 -3.97 14.45
N ALA A 161 -0.51 -2.94 14.66
CA ALA A 161 -1.41 -2.84 15.82
C ALA A 161 -2.40 -4.01 15.87
N VAL A 162 -3.00 -4.38 14.73
CA VAL A 162 -3.84 -5.59 14.66
C VAL A 162 -3.06 -6.83 15.06
N GLY A 163 -1.82 -6.99 14.57
CA GLY A 163 -0.97 -8.12 14.90
C GLY A 163 -0.60 -8.22 16.38
N VAL A 164 -0.56 -7.09 17.09
CA VAL A 164 -0.28 -7.05 18.53
C VAL A 164 -1.52 -7.29 19.38
N LEU A 165 -2.67 -6.79 18.94
CA LEU A 165 -3.91 -6.74 19.74
C LEU A 165 -4.79 -7.98 19.57
N ILE A 166 -4.56 -8.78 18.51
CA ILE A 166 -5.40 -9.95 18.21
C ILE A 166 -4.85 -11.23 18.85
N TYR A 167 -5.74 -12.22 19.03
CA TYR A 167 -5.33 -13.55 19.50
C TYR A 167 -4.31 -14.21 18.58
N THR A 168 -3.43 -15.02 19.16
CA THR A 168 -2.27 -15.63 18.47
C THR A 168 -2.59 -16.89 17.67
N ASP A 169 -3.87 -17.27 17.56
CA ASP A 169 -4.31 -18.31 16.64
C ASP A 169 -4.24 -17.82 15.20
N LEU A 170 -3.52 -18.50 14.33
CA LEU A 170 -3.25 -18.09 12.95
C LEU A 170 -4.52 -17.76 12.17
N TRP A 171 -5.57 -18.57 12.28
CA TRP A 171 -6.83 -18.34 11.59
C TRP A 171 -7.53 -17.07 12.07
N VAL A 172 -7.48 -16.77 13.38
CA VAL A 172 -8.07 -15.56 13.98
C VAL A 172 -7.33 -14.31 13.49
N GLY A 173 -5.99 -14.34 13.58
CA GLY A 173 -5.15 -13.22 13.15
C GLY A 173 -5.33 -12.88 11.68
N PHE A 174 -5.27 -13.89 10.80
CA PHE A 174 -5.47 -13.69 9.36
C PHE A 174 -6.91 -13.32 9.01
N THR A 175 -7.91 -13.80 9.74
CA THR A 175 -9.31 -13.34 9.58
C THR A 175 -9.44 -11.86 9.91
N ALA A 176 -8.87 -11.44 11.04
CA ALA A 176 -8.92 -10.03 11.47
C ALA A 176 -8.24 -9.08 10.47
N VAL A 177 -7.04 -9.42 10.00
CA VAL A 177 -6.37 -8.58 9.01
C VAL A 177 -7.11 -8.61 7.67
N SER A 178 -7.66 -9.75 7.24
CA SER A 178 -8.46 -9.85 6.00
C SER A 178 -9.69 -8.95 6.05
N ALA A 179 -10.32 -8.80 7.22
CA ALA A 179 -11.45 -7.88 7.41
C ALA A 179 -11.08 -6.40 7.13
N LEU A 180 -9.80 -6.03 7.29
CA LEU A 180 -9.28 -4.72 6.90
C LEU A 180 -8.85 -4.66 5.42
N LEU A 181 -8.34 -5.77 4.88
CA LEU A 181 -7.89 -5.82 3.49
C LEU A 181 -9.06 -5.75 2.50
N ILE A 182 -10.20 -6.37 2.82
CA ILE A 182 -11.38 -6.40 1.95
C ILE A 182 -11.90 -4.99 1.64
N PRO A 183 -12.19 -4.11 2.61
CA PRO A 183 -12.60 -2.73 2.32
C PRO A 183 -11.49 -1.93 1.63
N GLY A 184 -10.21 -2.18 1.94
CA GLY A 184 -9.08 -1.57 1.25
C GLY A 184 -9.01 -1.97 -0.24
N LEU A 185 -9.22 -3.25 -0.55
CA LEU A 185 -9.33 -3.75 -1.91
C LEU A 185 -10.55 -3.14 -2.63
N ALA A 186 -11.71 -3.10 -1.97
CA ALA A 186 -12.91 -2.50 -2.52
C ALA A 186 -12.69 -1.03 -2.89
N GLN A 187 -12.08 -0.24 -1.99
CA GLN A 187 -11.72 1.15 -2.27
C GLN A 187 -10.73 1.26 -3.44
N THR A 188 -9.74 0.37 -3.53
CA THR A 188 -8.77 0.34 -4.63
C THR A 188 -9.46 0.10 -5.97
N LEU A 189 -10.38 -0.88 -6.04
CA LEU A 189 -11.15 -1.20 -7.24
C LEU A 189 -12.10 -0.06 -7.65
N VAL A 190 -12.80 0.53 -6.68
CA VAL A 190 -13.69 1.66 -6.92
C VAL A 190 -12.91 2.89 -7.40
N SER A 191 -11.73 3.15 -6.80
CA SER A 191 -10.85 4.25 -7.26
C SER A 191 -10.32 4.01 -8.68
N TYR A 192 -10.00 2.76 -9.02
CA TYR A 192 -9.57 2.40 -10.37
C TYR A 192 -10.66 2.70 -11.41
N ASN A 193 -11.93 2.49 -11.07
CA ASN A 193 -13.08 2.80 -11.90
C ASN A 193 -13.52 4.29 -11.86
N GLY A 194 -12.80 5.13 -11.15
CA GLY A 194 -13.08 6.57 -11.06
C GLY A 194 -14.06 6.98 -9.97
N GLY A 195 -14.47 6.04 -9.09
CA GLY A 195 -15.32 6.29 -7.94
C GLY A 195 -14.55 6.48 -6.65
N SER A 196 -15.27 6.55 -5.53
CA SER A 196 -14.72 6.46 -4.17
C SER A 196 -15.80 6.02 -3.20
N LEU A 197 -15.43 5.11 -2.28
CA LEU A 197 -16.29 4.73 -1.15
C LEU A 197 -16.26 5.79 -0.05
N ILE A 198 -15.18 6.56 0.04
CA ILE A 198 -14.99 7.59 1.07
C ILE A 198 -15.07 8.97 0.40
N PRO A 199 -16.06 9.82 0.76
CA PRO A 199 -16.17 11.16 0.22
C PRO A 199 -14.88 11.96 0.42
N GLY A 200 -14.39 12.63 -0.64
CA GLY A 200 -13.17 13.45 -0.60
C GLY A 200 -11.85 12.70 -0.83
N PHE A 201 -11.81 11.36 -0.77
CA PHE A 201 -10.60 10.55 -0.93
C PHE A 201 -10.47 9.83 -2.27
N GLY A 202 -11.12 10.31 -3.27
CA GLY A 202 -11.12 9.74 -4.61
C GLY A 202 -12.18 10.43 -5.44
N GLY A 203 -12.78 9.73 -6.38
CA GLY A 203 -13.87 10.21 -7.20
C GLY A 203 -13.45 10.53 -8.60
N ASN A 204 -14.30 11.24 -9.34
CA ASN A 204 -14.10 11.57 -10.74
C ASN A 204 -12.93 12.55 -10.91
N ARG A 205 -11.72 11.99 -11.03
CA ARG A 205 -10.48 12.72 -11.22
C ARG A 205 -9.92 12.41 -12.61
N PRO A 206 -9.15 13.33 -13.22
CA PRO A 206 -8.44 13.03 -14.45
C PRO A 206 -7.50 11.82 -14.25
N VAL A 207 -7.24 11.08 -15.31
CA VAL A 207 -6.37 9.89 -15.26
C VAL A 207 -4.94 10.29 -14.87
N LEU A 208 -4.47 11.42 -15.43
CA LEU A 208 -3.16 12.00 -15.16
C LEU A 208 -3.33 13.34 -14.41
N ALA A 209 -2.49 13.58 -13.41
CA ALA A 209 -2.50 14.84 -12.66
C ALA A 209 -2.18 16.06 -13.53
N GLU A 210 -1.38 15.88 -14.57
CA GLU A 210 -0.96 16.93 -15.50
C GLU A 210 -2.10 17.45 -16.41
N GLN A 211 -3.19 16.68 -16.54
CA GLN A 211 -4.37 17.08 -17.31
C GLN A 211 -5.26 18.08 -16.57
N GLU A 212 -5.10 18.22 -15.26
CA GLU A 212 -5.65 19.34 -14.50
C GLU A 212 -4.66 20.50 -14.54
N GLY A 213 -4.68 21.28 -15.61
CA GLY A 213 -3.93 22.53 -15.70
C GLY A 213 -4.16 23.42 -14.47
N PRO A 214 -3.26 24.37 -14.15
CA PRO A 214 -3.46 25.30 -13.04
C PRO A 214 -4.83 25.94 -13.19
N ARG A 215 -5.67 25.85 -12.14
CA ARG A 215 -6.96 26.54 -12.12
C ARG A 215 -6.68 28.00 -12.41
N PRO A 216 -7.37 28.64 -13.40
CA PRO A 216 -7.23 30.06 -13.64
C PRO A 216 -7.45 30.78 -12.31
N ASP A 217 -6.54 31.65 -11.94
CA ASP A 217 -6.69 32.48 -10.75
C ASP A 217 -7.99 33.28 -10.92
N PRO A 218 -8.97 33.16 -10.01
CA PRO A 218 -10.22 33.95 -10.10
C PRO A 218 -9.97 35.46 -10.19
N ALA A 219 -8.83 35.93 -9.69
CA ALA A 219 -8.40 37.32 -9.77
C ALA A 219 -7.88 37.73 -11.17
N ALA A 220 -7.56 36.75 -12.03
CA ALA A 220 -7.05 36.99 -13.37
C ALA A 220 -8.16 37.00 -14.45
N MET A 221 -9.43 36.79 -14.10
CA MET A 221 -10.54 36.90 -15.05
C MET A 221 -10.82 38.37 -15.35
N PRO A 222 -10.65 38.82 -16.59
CA PRO A 222 -11.02 40.18 -16.97
C PRO A 222 -12.55 40.30 -16.93
N GLY A 223 -13.08 40.92 -15.87
CA GLY A 223 -14.53 41.20 -15.77
C GLY A 223 -15.15 41.11 -14.37
N ALA A 224 -14.39 40.76 -13.31
CA ALA A 224 -14.90 40.84 -11.95
C ALA A 224 -14.66 42.24 -11.37
N ARG A 225 -15.48 43.18 -11.80
CA ARG A 225 -15.73 44.48 -11.14
C ARG A 225 -17.21 44.62 -10.89
#